data_32820b5ca1d74fe31c4bfc60a42cdc45
#
_entry.id   32820b5ca1d74fe31c4bfc60a42cdc45
#
_cell.length_a   1.000
_cell.length_b   1.000
_cell.length_c   1.000
_cell.angle_alpha   90.00
_cell.angle_beta   90.00
_cell.angle_gamma   90.00
#
_symmetry.space_group_name_H-M   'P 1'
#
loop_
_entity.id
_entity.type
_entity.pdbx_description
1 polymer ?
#
loop_
_entity_poly.entity_id
_entity_poly.type
_entity_poly.pdbx_seq_one_letter_code
_entity_poly.pdbx_strand_id
1 'polypeptide(L)'
;MTALLIIIAAIVLLFIGYVFYGSWLAKQWGIDPSKNTPAKAMPDGVDYVEAKPAVLMGHHFSSIAGAGPINGPIQAAVFGWVPVFLWCVIGGIFFGGLQDFGSLFASIRHDGKSVGEIIKDSMGKTAKKLFIIFALLVLILVIASFVNVVASTFFSTADDIAKAGMSFGFVKNPTGNQTTAMISVLFIVLAVVYGILTNKCGLKTLPATIIGIVGIVGIVILGLNFGIVMNRTAWIIFVAVYIAVASLIPVWIMLQPRDYLSSFLLYAMMLIAIVGIVWSAFTGNARGVQFNLPAFTGWKQSIGTMFPALFITVACGACSGFHSLIASGTTSKQLDNEKNAKAIGYGSMLIESGLGIISLIAIGVVSSQFLVNNDGVWSFKGSPATAFGSGIAFLFGNDGTAVNSTIKALLTLAVSVFALTSLDSATRLSRFMFSELFLKDGEATWKDAKGIRKVLANPLFGTALMVIIGSTLGFLKLSAIWGLFGAANQLLAGIALLAVAAWLGEVGKNNKMFYIPMVFMLAATLTSLVLTVIGKIKAMVAGAEKAFFWGNWFQMLFAAAMAVLAVILVIEGIKTFAKQAKAKKAN
;
A
#
# COMPACT_ATOMS: atom_id res chain seq x y z
N MET A 1 -21.03 -19.22 -11.07
CA MET A 1 -20.01 -19.85 -11.94
C MET A 1 -18.95 -18.87 -12.44
N THR A 2 -19.31 -17.70 -13.01
CA THR A 2 -18.34 -16.71 -13.54
C THR A 2 -17.29 -16.29 -12.52
N ALA A 3 -17.66 -15.96 -11.29
CA ALA A 3 -16.73 -15.58 -10.22
C ALA A 3 -15.68 -16.69 -9.92
N LEU A 4 -16.10 -17.96 -9.93
CA LEU A 4 -15.21 -19.11 -9.74
C LEU A 4 -14.20 -19.25 -10.88
N LEU A 5 -14.63 -19.06 -12.12
CA LEU A 5 -13.73 -19.12 -13.28
C LEU A 5 -12.71 -17.98 -13.24
N ILE A 6 -13.12 -16.77 -12.85
CA ILE A 6 -12.23 -15.60 -12.71
C ILE A 6 -11.16 -15.88 -11.66
N ILE A 7 -11.52 -16.37 -10.47
CA ILE A 7 -10.51 -16.60 -9.40
C ILE A 7 -9.58 -17.78 -9.74
N ILE A 8 -10.07 -18.85 -10.36
CA ILE A 8 -9.23 -19.97 -10.80
C ILE A 8 -8.24 -19.49 -11.86
N ALA A 9 -8.71 -18.76 -12.89
CA ALA A 9 -7.83 -18.20 -13.91
C ALA A 9 -6.77 -17.29 -13.30
N ALA A 10 -7.15 -16.44 -12.35
CA ALA A 10 -6.21 -15.59 -11.63
C ALA A 10 -5.12 -16.38 -10.89
N ILE A 11 -5.53 -17.35 -10.06
CA ILE A 11 -4.59 -18.18 -9.28
C ILE A 11 -3.62 -18.90 -10.21
N VAL A 12 -4.12 -19.51 -11.28
CA VAL A 12 -3.27 -20.23 -12.25
C VAL A 12 -2.28 -19.29 -12.94
N LEU A 13 -2.74 -18.13 -13.44
CA LEU A 13 -1.85 -17.18 -14.14
C LEU A 13 -0.82 -16.55 -13.20
N LEU A 14 -1.20 -16.16 -12.00
CA LEU A 14 -0.29 -15.61 -11.01
C LEU A 14 0.73 -16.66 -10.54
N PHE A 15 0.32 -17.91 -10.34
CA PHE A 15 1.22 -19.01 -10.01
C PHE A 15 2.21 -19.30 -11.14
N ILE A 16 1.78 -19.32 -12.39
CA ILE A 16 2.65 -19.42 -13.56
C ILE A 16 3.65 -18.26 -13.58
N GLY A 17 3.20 -17.03 -13.33
CA GLY A 17 4.08 -15.87 -13.19
C GLY A 17 5.14 -16.04 -12.13
N TYR A 18 4.77 -16.55 -10.94
CA TYR A 18 5.69 -16.81 -9.85
C TYR A 18 6.75 -17.87 -10.18
N VAL A 19 6.31 -19.00 -10.75
CA VAL A 19 7.19 -20.13 -11.03
C VAL A 19 8.13 -19.84 -12.21
N PHE A 20 7.62 -19.29 -13.31
CA PHE A 20 8.42 -19.09 -14.52
C PHE A 20 9.10 -17.73 -14.54
N TYR A 21 8.33 -16.63 -14.51
CA TYR A 21 8.89 -15.29 -14.67
C TYR A 21 9.69 -14.85 -13.44
N GLY A 22 9.17 -15.06 -12.23
CA GLY A 22 9.89 -14.74 -10.99
C GLY A 22 11.20 -15.56 -10.83
N SER A 23 11.20 -16.83 -11.20
CA SER A 23 12.43 -17.64 -11.16
C SER A 23 13.42 -17.24 -12.25
N TRP A 24 12.93 -16.85 -13.43
CA TRP A 24 13.78 -16.32 -14.49
C TRP A 24 14.45 -15.00 -14.05
N LEU A 25 13.72 -14.09 -13.42
CA LEU A 25 14.28 -12.85 -12.86
C LEU A 25 15.38 -13.14 -11.83
N ALA A 26 15.12 -14.04 -10.88
CA ALA A 26 16.10 -14.42 -9.85
C ALA A 26 17.40 -14.96 -10.47
N LYS A 27 17.28 -15.76 -11.53
CA LYS A 27 18.43 -16.29 -12.27
C LYS A 27 19.17 -15.19 -13.05
N GLN A 28 18.45 -14.29 -13.72
CA GLN A 28 19.05 -13.18 -14.48
C GLN A 28 19.84 -12.23 -13.58
N TRP A 29 19.37 -11.96 -12.37
CA TRP A 29 20.03 -11.03 -11.46
C TRP A 29 21.13 -11.70 -10.61
N GLY A 30 21.16 -13.02 -10.53
CA GLY A 30 22.17 -13.79 -9.80
C GLY A 30 21.98 -13.66 -8.29
N ILE A 31 20.81 -14.12 -7.81
CA ILE A 31 20.55 -14.28 -6.37
C ILE A 31 21.57 -15.24 -5.78
N ASP A 32 22.25 -14.83 -4.72
CA ASP A 32 23.35 -15.57 -4.09
C ASP A 32 23.10 -15.80 -2.60
N PRO A 33 22.68 -17.01 -2.22
CA PRO A 33 22.43 -17.35 -0.82
C PRO A 33 23.65 -17.30 0.10
N SER A 34 24.86 -17.26 -0.44
CA SER A 34 26.10 -17.21 0.35
C SER A 34 26.45 -15.81 0.84
N LYS A 35 25.86 -14.78 0.22
CA LYS A 35 26.10 -13.38 0.60
C LYS A 35 25.38 -13.00 1.88
N ASN A 36 26.06 -12.27 2.74
CA ASN A 36 25.44 -11.68 3.91
C ASN A 36 24.47 -10.57 3.50
N THR A 37 23.27 -10.62 4.08
CA THR A 37 22.28 -9.57 3.93
C THR A 37 22.62 -8.38 4.85
N PRO A 38 22.09 -7.18 4.59
CA PRO A 38 22.29 -6.00 5.44
C PRO A 38 21.89 -6.24 6.91
N ALA A 39 20.84 -7.03 7.15
CA ALA A 39 20.39 -7.42 8.50
C ALA A 39 21.47 -8.16 9.28
N LYS A 40 22.29 -8.99 8.60
CA LYS A 40 23.41 -9.74 9.21
C LYS A 40 24.70 -8.93 9.28
N ALA A 41 24.97 -8.12 8.26
CA ALA A 41 26.22 -7.39 8.16
C ALA A 41 26.27 -6.15 9.09
N MET A 42 25.13 -5.52 9.35
CA MET A 42 25.05 -4.23 10.06
C MET A 42 23.90 -4.17 11.07
N PRO A 43 23.79 -5.13 12.02
CA PRO A 43 22.69 -5.13 12.99
C PRO A 43 22.80 -3.90 13.92
N ASP A 44 21.74 -3.10 14.01
CA ASP A 44 21.66 -1.93 14.90
C ASP A 44 20.63 -2.11 16.03
N GLY A 45 19.86 -3.22 16.01
CA GLY A 45 18.82 -3.52 17.00
C GLY A 45 17.58 -2.62 16.92
N VAL A 46 17.49 -1.72 15.95
CA VAL A 46 16.38 -0.77 15.78
C VAL A 46 15.66 -1.02 14.45
N ASP A 47 16.38 -0.92 13.35
CA ASP A 47 15.86 -1.05 11.98
C ASP A 47 16.51 -2.22 11.24
N TYR A 48 17.80 -2.48 11.46
CA TYR A 48 18.53 -3.62 10.94
C TYR A 48 18.43 -4.78 11.93
N VAL A 49 17.35 -5.54 11.81
CA VAL A 49 17.02 -6.65 12.71
C VAL A 49 16.62 -7.85 11.88
N GLU A 50 17.43 -8.92 11.94
CA GLU A 50 17.14 -10.15 11.20
C GLU A 50 15.78 -10.74 11.60
N ALA A 51 14.91 -10.98 10.63
CA ALA A 51 13.60 -11.58 10.81
C ALA A 51 13.52 -12.95 10.15
N LYS A 52 12.80 -13.88 10.78
CA LYS A 52 12.50 -15.18 10.18
C LYS A 52 11.68 -14.99 8.88
N PRO A 53 11.90 -15.82 7.83
CA PRO A 53 11.24 -15.63 6.53
C PRO A 53 9.72 -15.51 6.61
N ALA A 54 9.06 -16.35 7.42
CA ALA A 54 7.60 -16.29 7.60
C ALA A 54 7.14 -14.98 8.26
N VAL A 55 7.90 -14.47 9.24
CA VAL A 55 7.61 -13.19 9.91
C VAL A 55 7.82 -12.05 8.93
N LEU A 56 8.92 -12.06 8.17
CA LEU A 56 9.22 -11.03 7.20
C LEU A 56 8.24 -11.04 6.02
N MET A 57 7.79 -12.23 5.58
CA MET A 57 6.74 -12.36 4.57
C MET A 57 5.44 -11.71 5.05
N GLY A 58 5.04 -12.00 6.30
CA GLY A 58 3.86 -11.39 6.92
C GLY A 58 3.98 -9.88 7.07
N HIS A 59 5.13 -9.40 7.55
CA HIS A 59 5.42 -7.97 7.66
C HIS A 59 5.39 -7.27 6.30
N HIS A 60 6.11 -7.78 5.31
CA HIS A 60 6.17 -7.18 3.98
C HIS A 60 4.78 -7.15 3.33
N PHE A 61 4.09 -8.30 3.31
CA PHE A 61 2.77 -8.44 2.71
C PHE A 61 1.73 -7.50 3.37
N SER A 62 1.68 -7.45 4.70
CA SER A 62 0.76 -6.56 5.41
C SER A 62 1.08 -5.08 5.20
N SER A 63 2.38 -4.73 5.03
CA SER A 63 2.80 -3.35 4.78
C SER A 63 2.45 -2.86 3.38
N ILE A 64 2.53 -3.73 2.35
CA ILE A 64 2.17 -3.40 0.97
C ILE A 64 0.66 -3.49 0.74
N ALA A 65 0.00 -4.56 1.21
CA ALA A 65 -1.42 -4.84 1.01
C ALA A 65 -2.31 -3.99 1.94
N GLY A 66 -2.19 -2.67 1.84
CA GLY A 66 -3.06 -1.72 2.54
C GLY A 66 -4.48 -1.70 1.97
N ALA A 67 -5.15 -0.56 2.05
CA ALA A 67 -6.49 -0.38 1.47
C ALA A 67 -6.48 -0.31 -0.08
N GLY A 68 -5.31 -0.17 -0.71
CA GLY A 68 -5.15 0.03 -2.16
C GLY A 68 -5.71 -1.10 -3.02
N PRO A 69 -5.34 -2.38 -2.80
CA PRO A 69 -5.80 -3.51 -3.61
C PRO A 69 -7.31 -3.78 -3.47
N ILE A 70 -7.95 -3.21 -2.45
CA ILE A 70 -9.39 -3.26 -2.28
C ILE A 70 -10.05 -2.07 -2.97
N ASN A 71 -9.61 -0.86 -2.67
CA ASN A 71 -10.22 0.37 -3.16
C ASN A 71 -10.08 0.54 -4.68
N GLY A 72 -8.91 0.21 -5.23
CA GLY A 72 -8.59 0.41 -6.63
C GLY A 72 -9.49 -0.40 -7.58
N PRO A 73 -9.47 -1.73 -7.52
CA PRO A 73 -10.28 -2.57 -8.38
C PRO A 73 -11.78 -2.32 -8.26
N ILE A 74 -12.29 -2.01 -7.05
CA ILE A 74 -13.70 -1.67 -6.84
C ILE A 74 -14.08 -0.38 -7.57
N GLN A 75 -13.29 0.68 -7.46
CA GLN A 75 -13.56 1.92 -8.16
C GLN A 75 -13.37 1.80 -9.68
N ALA A 76 -12.37 1.01 -10.12
CA ALA A 76 -12.09 0.77 -11.53
C ALA A 76 -13.11 -0.16 -12.20
N ALA A 77 -13.96 -0.86 -11.42
CA ALA A 77 -15.02 -1.74 -11.94
C ALA A 77 -16.02 -1.00 -12.84
N VAL A 78 -16.05 0.33 -12.81
CA VAL A 78 -16.80 1.17 -13.79
C VAL A 78 -16.40 0.90 -15.24
N PHE A 79 -15.21 0.34 -15.53
CA PHE A 79 -14.78 -0.04 -16.88
C PHE A 79 -15.18 -1.48 -17.25
N GLY A 80 -15.82 -2.22 -16.34
CA GLY A 80 -16.10 -3.64 -16.48
C GLY A 80 -15.02 -4.53 -15.87
N TRP A 81 -15.32 -5.84 -15.75
CA TRP A 81 -14.42 -6.74 -15.05
C TRP A 81 -13.17 -7.15 -15.87
N VAL A 82 -13.26 -7.25 -17.19
CA VAL A 82 -12.13 -7.71 -18.03
C VAL A 82 -10.93 -6.77 -17.98
N PRO A 83 -11.07 -5.44 -18.19
CA PRO A 83 -9.93 -4.54 -18.11
C PRO A 83 -9.27 -4.55 -16.73
N VAL A 84 -10.05 -4.58 -15.66
CA VAL A 84 -9.53 -4.61 -14.28
C VAL A 84 -8.80 -5.93 -14.00
N PHE A 85 -9.40 -7.07 -14.39
CA PHE A 85 -8.77 -8.39 -14.26
C PHE A 85 -7.44 -8.47 -15.00
N LEU A 86 -7.43 -8.06 -16.27
CA LEU A 86 -6.20 -8.08 -17.07
C LEU A 86 -5.10 -7.21 -16.45
N TRP A 87 -5.47 -6.03 -15.95
CA TRP A 87 -4.48 -5.16 -15.34
C TRP A 87 -3.97 -5.71 -13.98
N CYS A 88 -4.82 -6.32 -13.15
CA CYS A 88 -4.37 -6.98 -11.93
C CYS A 88 -3.41 -8.14 -12.23
N VAL A 89 -3.68 -8.97 -13.26
CA VAL A 89 -2.82 -10.12 -13.59
C VAL A 89 -1.54 -9.68 -14.30
N ILE A 90 -1.65 -8.96 -15.40
CA ILE A 90 -0.49 -8.54 -16.23
C ILE A 90 0.36 -7.54 -15.45
N GLY A 91 -0.28 -6.57 -14.82
CA GLY A 91 0.37 -5.56 -14.00
C GLY A 91 1.08 -6.18 -12.79
N GLY A 92 0.42 -7.11 -12.09
CA GLY A 92 1.00 -7.83 -10.96
C GLY A 92 2.24 -8.64 -11.34
N ILE A 93 2.20 -9.38 -12.45
CA ILE A 93 3.32 -10.24 -12.90
C ILE A 93 4.47 -9.40 -13.45
N PHE A 94 4.21 -8.53 -14.43
CA PHE A 94 5.25 -7.90 -15.23
C PHE A 94 5.65 -6.49 -14.79
N PHE A 95 4.85 -5.87 -13.91
CA PHE A 95 5.10 -4.51 -13.40
C PHE A 95 5.36 -4.52 -11.90
N GLY A 96 4.35 -4.84 -11.08
CA GLY A 96 4.45 -4.79 -9.62
C GLY A 96 5.45 -5.79 -9.06
N GLY A 97 5.32 -7.07 -9.41
CA GLY A 97 6.26 -8.10 -8.96
C GLY A 97 7.70 -7.83 -9.41
N LEU A 98 7.88 -7.38 -10.65
CA LEU A 98 9.19 -6.96 -11.17
C LEU A 98 9.75 -5.79 -10.36
N GLN A 99 8.92 -4.78 -10.03
CA GLN A 99 9.31 -3.61 -9.27
C GLN A 99 9.69 -3.96 -7.83
N ASP A 100 8.84 -4.71 -7.13
CA ASP A 100 9.02 -5.02 -5.72
C ASP A 100 10.23 -5.90 -5.49
N PHE A 101 10.36 -6.97 -6.28
CA PHE A 101 11.54 -7.83 -6.24
C PHE A 101 12.82 -7.09 -6.67
N GLY A 102 12.74 -6.27 -7.72
CA GLY A 102 13.87 -5.47 -8.20
C GLY A 102 14.33 -4.44 -7.16
N SER A 103 13.40 -3.74 -6.52
CA SER A 103 13.69 -2.75 -5.47
C SER A 103 14.29 -3.41 -4.22
N LEU A 104 13.76 -4.56 -3.82
CA LEU A 104 14.30 -5.36 -2.71
C LEU A 104 15.71 -5.82 -3.02
N PHE A 105 15.93 -6.43 -4.20
CA PHE A 105 17.23 -6.92 -4.62
C PHE A 105 18.27 -5.81 -4.74
N ALA A 106 17.93 -4.70 -5.37
CA ALA A 106 18.82 -3.56 -5.49
C ALA A 106 19.19 -2.99 -4.10
N SER A 107 18.23 -2.87 -3.19
CA SER A 107 18.48 -2.37 -1.83
C SER A 107 19.38 -3.29 -1.01
N ILE A 108 19.21 -4.62 -1.11
CA ILE A 108 20.11 -5.59 -0.45
C ILE A 108 21.57 -5.39 -0.92
N ARG A 109 21.77 -5.06 -2.19
CA ARG A 109 23.09 -4.79 -2.77
C ARG A 109 23.64 -3.40 -2.42
N HIS A 110 22.84 -2.52 -1.82
CA HIS A 110 23.19 -1.18 -1.34
C HIS A 110 23.00 -1.06 0.17
N ASP A 111 23.41 -2.06 0.92
CA ASP A 111 23.41 -2.06 2.40
C ASP A 111 22.03 -1.78 3.02
N GLY A 112 20.94 -2.20 2.37
CA GLY A 112 19.58 -1.96 2.84
C GLY A 112 19.13 -0.49 2.72
N LYS A 113 19.83 0.31 1.90
CA LYS A 113 19.48 1.73 1.69
C LYS A 113 18.30 1.91 0.75
N SER A 114 17.72 3.12 0.77
CA SER A 114 16.55 3.47 -0.03
C SER A 114 16.83 3.48 -1.54
N VAL A 115 15.76 3.48 -2.35
CA VAL A 115 15.85 3.70 -3.81
C VAL A 115 16.63 4.99 -4.14
N GLY A 116 16.63 5.99 -3.24
CA GLY A 116 17.41 7.21 -3.40
C GLY A 116 18.91 6.97 -3.51
N GLU A 117 19.46 6.03 -2.75
CA GLU A 117 20.89 5.69 -2.85
C GLU A 117 21.20 4.92 -4.14
N ILE A 118 20.30 4.04 -4.58
CA ILE A 118 20.40 3.36 -5.89
C ILE A 118 20.45 4.39 -7.03
N ILE A 119 19.62 5.43 -6.95
CA ILE A 119 19.62 6.55 -7.89
C ILE A 119 20.93 7.33 -7.83
N LYS A 120 21.48 7.56 -6.63
CA LYS A 120 22.74 8.28 -6.47
C LYS A 120 23.89 7.59 -7.22
N ASP A 121 24.00 6.29 -7.06
CA ASP A 121 25.09 5.50 -7.64
C ASP A 121 24.97 5.47 -9.18
N SER A 122 23.76 5.35 -9.73
CA SER A 122 23.54 5.26 -11.17
C SER A 122 23.32 6.61 -11.88
N MET A 123 22.68 7.59 -11.23
CA MET A 123 22.24 8.85 -11.84
C MET A 123 22.82 10.11 -11.15
N GLY A 124 23.53 9.94 -10.03
CA GLY A 124 24.24 11.00 -9.32
C GLY A 124 23.47 11.68 -8.19
N LYS A 125 24.20 12.53 -7.45
CA LYS A 125 23.72 13.15 -6.19
C LYS A 125 22.51 14.07 -6.36
N THR A 126 22.42 14.78 -7.47
CA THR A 126 21.29 15.68 -7.76
C THR A 126 20.00 14.89 -7.96
N ALA A 127 20.07 13.80 -8.74
CA ALA A 127 18.93 12.92 -8.97
C ALA A 127 18.46 12.29 -7.65
N LYS A 128 19.38 11.86 -6.76
CA LYS A 128 19.04 11.38 -5.41
C LYS A 128 18.22 12.41 -4.62
N LYS A 129 18.67 13.66 -4.54
CA LYS A 129 17.96 14.71 -3.79
C LYS A 129 16.57 14.98 -4.34
N LEU A 130 16.44 15.08 -5.66
CA LEU A 130 15.15 15.27 -6.34
C LEU A 130 14.21 14.10 -6.09
N PHE A 131 14.73 12.87 -6.14
CA PHE A 131 13.95 11.68 -5.81
C PHE A 131 13.48 11.67 -4.36
N ILE A 132 14.33 12.01 -3.38
CA ILE A 132 13.95 12.06 -1.97
C ILE A 132 12.84 13.10 -1.75
N ILE A 133 12.97 14.30 -2.34
CA ILE A 133 11.93 15.33 -2.26
C ILE A 133 10.61 14.80 -2.85
N PHE A 134 10.68 14.21 -4.04
CA PHE A 134 9.54 13.59 -4.70
C PHE A 134 8.88 12.52 -3.81
N ALA A 135 9.66 11.58 -3.28
CA ALA A 135 9.16 10.51 -2.42
C ALA A 135 8.57 11.03 -1.10
N LEU A 136 9.13 12.09 -0.50
CA LEU A 136 8.56 12.73 0.68
C LEU A 136 7.18 13.34 0.39
N LEU A 137 7.00 13.99 -0.78
CA LEU A 137 5.68 14.49 -1.19
C LEU A 137 4.68 13.35 -1.36
N VAL A 138 5.09 12.22 -1.95
CA VAL A 138 4.23 11.02 -2.03
C VAL A 138 3.88 10.50 -0.65
N LEU A 139 4.86 10.37 0.26
CA LEU A 139 4.65 9.86 1.62
C LEU A 139 3.73 10.76 2.46
N ILE A 140 3.75 12.08 2.26
CA ILE A 140 2.78 12.99 2.87
C ILE A 140 1.36 12.64 2.42
N LEU A 141 1.15 12.38 1.11
CA LEU A 141 -0.16 11.98 0.59
C LEU A 141 -0.59 10.60 1.10
N VAL A 142 0.37 9.66 1.24
CA VAL A 142 0.12 8.33 1.85
C VAL A 142 -0.36 8.49 3.29
N ILE A 143 0.37 9.25 4.12
CA ILE A 143 0.01 9.51 5.52
C ILE A 143 -1.38 10.16 5.57
N ALA A 144 -1.63 11.21 4.79
CA ALA A 144 -2.90 11.91 4.74
C ALA A 144 -4.07 10.98 4.39
N SER A 145 -3.89 10.16 3.34
CA SER A 145 -4.92 9.24 2.87
C SER A 145 -5.24 8.16 3.89
N PHE A 146 -4.22 7.54 4.49
CA PHE A 146 -4.46 6.47 5.45
C PHE A 146 -4.92 6.98 6.82
N VAL A 147 -4.45 8.14 7.30
CA VAL A 147 -5.03 8.79 8.50
C VAL A 147 -6.53 9.03 8.30
N ASN A 148 -6.92 9.53 7.11
CA ASN A 148 -8.32 9.74 6.76
C ASN A 148 -9.12 8.43 6.76
N VAL A 149 -8.61 7.39 6.10
CA VAL A 149 -9.26 6.07 6.02
C VAL A 149 -9.45 5.50 7.43
N VAL A 150 -8.39 5.44 8.24
CA VAL A 150 -8.44 4.91 9.61
C VAL A 150 -9.43 5.70 10.46
N ALA A 151 -9.35 7.03 10.49
CA ALA A 151 -10.28 7.85 11.25
C ALA A 151 -11.73 7.68 10.80
N SER A 152 -11.96 7.47 9.48
CA SER A 152 -13.30 7.26 8.92
C SER A 152 -13.91 5.89 9.26
N THR A 153 -13.08 4.91 9.58
CA THR A 153 -13.54 3.58 10.01
C THR A 153 -13.68 3.44 11.55
N PHE A 154 -13.20 4.43 12.32
CA PHE A 154 -13.21 4.39 13.78
C PHE A 154 -14.25 5.34 14.39
N PHE A 155 -14.58 6.46 13.72
CA PHE A 155 -15.36 7.52 14.34
C PHE A 155 -16.81 7.13 14.62
N SER A 156 -17.34 7.65 15.74
CA SER A 156 -18.76 7.60 16.08
C SER A 156 -19.46 8.81 15.47
N THR A 157 -20.64 8.59 14.87
CA THR A 157 -21.51 9.66 14.36
C THR A 157 -22.10 10.48 15.50
N ALA A 158 -22.69 11.64 15.20
CA ALA A 158 -23.39 12.43 16.21
C ALA A 158 -24.52 11.62 16.88
N ASP A 159 -25.24 10.80 16.10
CA ASP A 159 -26.29 9.91 16.61
C ASP A 159 -25.74 8.81 17.52
N ASP A 160 -24.57 8.23 17.17
CA ASP A 160 -23.91 7.23 18.01
C ASP A 160 -23.47 7.82 19.35
N ILE A 161 -22.93 9.05 19.34
CA ILE A 161 -22.53 9.79 20.54
C ILE A 161 -23.75 10.12 21.40
N ALA A 162 -24.83 10.56 20.79
CA ALA A 162 -26.07 10.86 21.49
C ALA A 162 -26.68 9.60 22.15
N LYS A 163 -26.71 8.47 21.45
CA LYS A 163 -27.16 7.18 21.97
C LYS A 163 -26.30 6.66 23.12
N ALA A 164 -24.99 6.89 23.04
CA ALA A 164 -24.06 6.48 24.09
C ALA A 164 -24.11 7.40 25.32
N GLY A 165 -24.68 8.59 25.21
CA GLY A 165 -24.72 9.61 26.27
C GLY A 165 -23.32 10.14 26.67
N MET A 166 -22.29 9.91 25.83
CA MET A 166 -20.92 10.31 26.11
C MET A 166 -20.16 10.60 24.82
N SER A 167 -19.28 11.60 24.83
CA SER A 167 -18.43 11.96 23.69
C SER A 167 -17.11 11.16 23.61
N PHE A 168 -16.72 10.52 24.71
CA PHE A 168 -15.55 9.65 24.84
C PHE A 168 -15.79 8.60 25.91
N GLY A 169 -15.52 7.33 25.58
CA GLY A 169 -15.65 6.22 26.53
C GLY A 169 -15.88 4.87 25.87
N PHE A 170 -16.24 3.90 26.69
CA PHE A 170 -16.56 2.54 26.27
C PHE A 170 -18.07 2.31 26.29
N VAL A 171 -18.59 1.65 25.26
CA VAL A 171 -20.02 1.35 25.11
C VAL A 171 -20.21 -0.16 24.93
N LYS A 172 -21.31 -0.70 25.52
CA LYS A 172 -21.79 -2.06 25.26
C LYS A 172 -22.64 -2.08 23.99
N ASN A 173 -22.63 -3.20 23.28
CA ASN A 173 -23.35 -3.37 22.00
C ASN A 173 -22.98 -2.29 20.97
N PRO A 174 -21.69 -2.20 20.58
CA PRO A 174 -21.15 -1.13 19.76
C PRO A 174 -21.65 -1.19 18.32
N THR A 175 -21.60 -0.05 17.63
CA THR A 175 -21.73 0.01 16.17
C THR A 175 -20.47 -0.55 15.49
N GLY A 176 -20.53 -0.86 14.18
CA GLY A 176 -19.40 -1.42 13.44
C GLY A 176 -18.12 -0.58 13.54
N ASN A 177 -18.21 0.75 13.51
CA ASN A 177 -17.05 1.64 13.65
C ASN A 177 -16.45 1.59 15.07
N GLN A 178 -17.29 1.57 16.09
CA GLN A 178 -16.88 1.48 17.50
C GLN A 178 -16.19 0.14 17.80
N THR A 179 -16.74 -0.95 17.25
CA THR A 179 -16.12 -2.28 17.24
C THR A 179 -14.75 -2.28 16.58
N THR A 180 -14.65 -1.71 15.39
CA THR A 180 -13.41 -1.62 14.63
C THR A 180 -12.34 -0.84 15.39
N ALA A 181 -12.71 0.29 15.99
CA ALA A 181 -11.82 1.08 16.84
C ALA A 181 -11.28 0.28 18.03
N MET A 182 -12.17 -0.40 18.77
CA MET A 182 -11.80 -1.21 19.95
C MET A 182 -10.84 -2.33 19.57
N ILE A 183 -11.16 -3.11 18.54
CA ILE A 183 -10.31 -4.21 18.11
C ILE A 183 -8.94 -3.69 17.64
N SER A 184 -8.90 -2.59 16.87
CA SER A 184 -7.64 -2.03 16.37
C SER A 184 -6.73 -1.52 17.49
N VAL A 185 -7.28 -0.88 18.52
CA VAL A 185 -6.52 -0.43 19.69
C VAL A 185 -5.99 -1.63 20.49
N LEU A 186 -6.84 -2.62 20.75
CA LEU A 186 -6.42 -3.85 21.45
C LEU A 186 -5.38 -4.65 20.64
N PHE A 187 -5.46 -4.60 19.32
CA PHE A 187 -4.50 -5.25 18.44
C PHE A 187 -3.09 -4.64 18.56
N ILE A 188 -2.99 -3.31 18.74
CA ILE A 188 -1.72 -2.63 19.03
C ILE A 188 -1.13 -3.17 20.34
N VAL A 189 -1.94 -3.29 21.38
CA VAL A 189 -1.50 -3.83 22.69
C VAL A 189 -1.02 -5.28 22.53
N LEU A 190 -1.80 -6.11 21.84
CA LEU A 190 -1.44 -7.51 21.56
C LEU A 190 -0.11 -7.62 20.83
N ALA A 191 0.13 -6.75 19.84
CA ALA A 191 1.37 -6.73 19.06
C ALA A 191 2.59 -6.41 19.93
N VAL A 192 2.49 -5.44 20.83
CA VAL A 192 3.56 -5.08 21.77
C VAL A 192 3.83 -6.25 22.72
N VAL A 193 2.79 -6.87 23.29
CA VAL A 193 2.92 -8.06 24.17
C VAL A 193 3.61 -9.20 23.40
N TYR A 194 3.18 -9.50 22.19
CA TYR A 194 3.79 -10.51 21.33
C TYR A 194 5.28 -10.22 21.05
N GLY A 195 5.62 -8.97 20.73
CA GLY A 195 6.99 -8.53 20.49
C GLY A 195 7.90 -8.73 21.72
N ILE A 196 7.40 -8.43 22.91
CA ILE A 196 8.12 -8.66 24.17
C ILE A 196 8.30 -10.16 24.44
N LEU A 197 7.25 -10.96 24.26
CA LEU A 197 7.30 -12.41 24.48
C LEU A 197 8.31 -13.10 23.56
N THR A 198 8.35 -12.72 22.29
CA THR A 198 9.24 -13.34 21.30
C THR A 198 10.70 -12.87 21.42
N ASN A 199 10.93 -11.57 21.67
CA ASN A 199 12.29 -11.01 21.59
C ASN A 199 12.97 -10.88 22.97
N LYS A 200 12.22 -10.62 24.06
CA LYS A 200 12.80 -10.55 25.42
C LYS A 200 12.65 -11.85 26.20
N CYS A 201 11.50 -12.52 26.12
CA CYS A 201 11.29 -13.76 26.84
C CYS A 201 11.75 -15.00 26.06
N GLY A 202 12.23 -14.84 24.80
CA GLY A 202 12.80 -15.93 24.01
C GLY A 202 11.78 -16.99 23.59
N LEU A 203 10.48 -16.68 23.56
CA LEU A 203 9.45 -17.62 23.17
C LEU A 203 9.61 -18.03 21.70
N LYS A 204 9.61 -19.35 21.43
CA LYS A 204 9.72 -19.87 20.06
C LYS A 204 8.54 -19.37 19.21
N THR A 205 8.79 -19.16 17.91
CA THR A 205 7.80 -18.56 16.97
C THR A 205 6.47 -19.32 16.97
N LEU A 206 6.45 -20.66 16.92
CA LEU A 206 5.20 -21.42 16.82
C LEU A 206 4.29 -21.25 18.05
N PRO A 207 4.73 -21.47 19.30
CA PRO A 207 3.89 -21.20 20.47
C PRO A 207 3.49 -19.72 20.58
N ALA A 208 4.39 -18.78 20.25
CA ALA A 208 4.05 -17.37 20.23
C ALA A 208 2.93 -17.07 19.20
N THR A 209 2.99 -17.68 18.02
CA THR A 209 1.95 -17.52 16.98
C THR A 209 0.60 -18.04 17.47
N ILE A 210 0.57 -19.20 18.13
CA ILE A 210 -0.67 -19.76 18.69
C ILE A 210 -1.27 -18.78 19.74
N ILE A 211 -0.44 -18.26 20.65
CA ILE A 211 -0.87 -17.25 21.63
C ILE A 211 -1.38 -15.99 20.92
N GLY A 212 -0.68 -15.54 19.86
CA GLY A 212 -1.10 -14.40 19.07
C GLY A 212 -2.47 -14.60 18.39
N ILE A 213 -2.70 -15.77 17.78
CA ILE A 213 -3.98 -16.11 17.13
C ILE A 213 -5.10 -16.19 18.17
N VAL A 214 -4.87 -16.85 19.31
CA VAL A 214 -5.84 -16.89 20.43
C VAL A 214 -6.13 -15.47 20.92
N GLY A 215 -5.09 -14.64 21.04
CA GLY A 215 -5.24 -13.22 21.38
C GLY A 215 -6.10 -12.46 20.36
N ILE A 216 -5.90 -12.67 19.06
CA ILE A 216 -6.73 -12.08 18.00
C ILE A 216 -8.20 -12.46 18.18
N VAL A 217 -8.49 -13.74 18.39
CA VAL A 217 -9.86 -14.22 18.64
C VAL A 217 -10.44 -13.54 19.88
N GLY A 218 -9.67 -13.46 20.96
CA GLY A 218 -10.09 -12.81 22.21
C GLY A 218 -10.42 -11.32 22.02
N ILE A 219 -9.57 -10.56 21.33
CA ILE A 219 -9.84 -9.12 21.09
C ILE A 219 -11.02 -8.90 20.12
N VAL A 220 -11.25 -9.82 19.17
CA VAL A 220 -12.44 -9.76 18.30
C VAL A 220 -13.70 -9.96 19.13
N ILE A 221 -13.74 -10.98 20.00
CA ILE A 221 -14.88 -11.22 20.91
C ILE A 221 -15.11 -10.01 21.83
N LEU A 222 -14.04 -9.45 22.41
CA LEU A 222 -14.14 -8.24 23.24
C LEU A 222 -14.70 -7.05 22.46
N GLY A 223 -14.20 -6.80 21.25
CA GLY A 223 -14.63 -5.68 20.44
C GLY A 223 -16.05 -5.81 19.88
N LEU A 224 -16.55 -7.05 19.69
CA LEU A 224 -17.95 -7.27 19.33
C LEU A 224 -18.92 -6.95 20.48
N ASN A 225 -18.45 -7.01 21.73
CA ASN A 225 -19.25 -6.73 22.91
C ASN A 225 -19.04 -5.31 23.46
N PHE A 226 -17.86 -4.73 23.25
CA PHE A 226 -17.49 -3.40 23.73
C PHE A 226 -16.85 -2.58 22.60
N GLY A 227 -17.21 -1.29 22.52
CA GLY A 227 -16.67 -0.37 21.53
C GLY A 227 -16.13 0.91 22.15
N ILE A 228 -15.37 1.67 21.36
CA ILE A 228 -14.86 2.99 21.73
C ILE A 228 -15.71 4.05 21.05
N VAL A 229 -16.28 4.96 21.83
CA VAL A 229 -16.98 6.14 21.35
C VAL A 229 -16.00 7.31 21.29
N MET A 230 -15.79 7.88 20.12
CA MET A 230 -14.97 9.09 19.94
C MET A 230 -15.28 9.74 18.59
N ASN A 231 -15.22 11.07 18.52
CA ASN A 231 -15.44 11.80 17.28
C ASN A 231 -14.26 11.68 16.31
N ARG A 232 -14.49 12.05 15.04
CA ARG A 232 -13.49 11.94 13.96
C ARG A 232 -12.21 12.74 14.23
N THR A 233 -12.35 13.97 14.75
CA THR A 233 -11.20 14.85 15.06
C THR A 233 -10.29 14.23 16.11
N ALA A 234 -10.86 13.71 17.19
CA ALA A 234 -10.10 13.06 18.25
C ALA A 234 -9.40 11.79 17.73
N TRP A 235 -10.03 11.02 16.83
CA TRP A 235 -9.38 9.87 16.18
C TRP A 235 -8.20 10.28 15.29
N ILE A 236 -8.29 11.37 14.53
CA ILE A 236 -7.16 11.87 13.73
C ILE A 236 -5.99 12.23 14.65
N ILE A 237 -6.25 12.92 15.76
CA ILE A 237 -5.21 13.29 16.74
C ILE A 237 -4.61 12.04 17.39
N PHE A 238 -5.43 11.08 17.82
CA PHE A 238 -4.98 9.82 18.40
C PHE A 238 -4.07 9.06 17.42
N VAL A 239 -4.49 8.91 16.17
CA VAL A 239 -3.71 8.23 15.12
C VAL A 239 -2.41 8.98 14.85
N ALA A 240 -2.42 10.32 14.81
CA ALA A 240 -1.22 11.14 14.63
C ALA A 240 -0.19 10.89 15.75
N VAL A 241 -0.62 10.91 17.01
CA VAL A 241 0.26 10.61 18.16
C VAL A 241 0.77 9.17 18.09
N TYR A 242 -0.12 8.23 17.79
CA TYR A 242 0.22 6.82 17.66
C TYR A 242 1.33 6.59 16.61
N ILE A 243 1.16 7.10 15.38
CA ILE A 243 2.16 6.89 14.31
C ILE A 243 3.47 7.61 14.59
N ALA A 244 3.45 8.74 15.29
CA ALA A 244 4.67 9.42 15.74
C ALA A 244 5.47 8.51 16.68
N VAL A 245 4.83 7.93 17.69
CA VAL A 245 5.47 6.98 18.62
C VAL A 245 5.92 5.72 17.89
N ALA A 246 5.03 5.13 17.08
CA ALA A 246 5.29 3.89 16.33
C ALA A 246 6.51 4.00 15.40
N SER A 247 6.71 5.16 14.78
CA SER A 247 7.84 5.38 13.87
C SER A 247 9.20 5.48 14.59
N LEU A 248 9.22 5.81 15.88
CA LEU A 248 10.44 6.05 16.67
C LEU A 248 10.92 4.84 17.46
N ILE A 249 10.01 3.93 17.84
CA ILE A 249 10.37 2.72 18.59
C ILE A 249 10.99 1.65 17.68
N PRO A 250 11.84 0.74 18.22
CA PRO A 250 12.42 -0.36 17.47
C PRO A 250 11.37 -1.22 16.76
N VAL A 251 11.70 -1.70 15.55
CA VAL A 251 10.75 -2.48 14.71
C VAL A 251 10.26 -3.76 15.38
N TRP A 252 11.11 -4.41 16.18
CA TRP A 252 10.78 -5.67 16.84
C TRP A 252 9.76 -5.54 17.98
N ILE A 253 9.56 -4.33 18.54
CA ILE A 253 8.60 -4.10 19.63
C ILE A 253 7.16 -4.13 19.11
N MET A 254 6.91 -3.45 17.98
CA MET A 254 5.55 -3.24 17.52
C MET A 254 5.38 -3.52 16.02
N LEU A 255 6.23 -2.98 15.14
CA LEU A 255 6.02 -3.06 13.69
C LEU A 255 6.02 -4.51 13.19
N GLN A 256 7.11 -5.25 13.42
CA GLN A 256 7.21 -6.66 13.01
C GLN A 256 6.11 -7.54 13.62
N PRO A 257 5.88 -7.53 14.96
CA PRO A 257 4.82 -8.33 15.56
C PRO A 257 3.43 -7.99 15.06
N ARG A 258 3.12 -6.69 14.97
CA ARG A 258 1.81 -6.25 14.51
C ARG A 258 1.55 -6.69 13.08
N ASP A 259 2.49 -6.43 12.19
CA ASP A 259 2.34 -6.75 10.77
C ASP A 259 2.30 -8.27 10.54
N TYR A 260 3.08 -9.03 11.31
CA TYR A 260 3.01 -10.49 11.31
C TYR A 260 1.63 -10.99 11.76
N LEU A 261 1.10 -10.48 12.87
CA LEU A 261 -0.22 -10.88 13.37
C LEU A 261 -1.33 -10.40 12.42
N SER A 262 -1.23 -9.20 11.84
CA SER A 262 -2.21 -8.69 10.88
C SER A 262 -2.25 -9.51 9.58
N SER A 263 -1.13 -10.12 9.18
CA SER A 263 -1.11 -10.99 8.01
C SER A 263 -2.04 -12.19 8.14
N PHE A 264 -2.25 -12.72 9.35
CA PHE A 264 -3.23 -13.81 9.57
C PHE A 264 -4.66 -13.33 9.34
N LEU A 265 -5.01 -12.10 9.72
CA LEU A 265 -6.32 -11.52 9.41
C LEU A 265 -6.49 -11.37 7.89
N LEU A 266 -5.43 -10.96 7.19
CA LEU A 266 -5.43 -10.78 5.74
C LEU A 266 -5.61 -12.12 5.02
N TYR A 267 -4.84 -13.14 5.42
CA TYR A 267 -4.98 -14.50 4.86
C TYR A 267 -6.35 -15.10 5.19
N ALA A 268 -6.85 -14.90 6.41
CA ALA A 268 -8.20 -15.36 6.80
C ALA A 268 -9.29 -14.66 5.96
N MET A 269 -9.17 -13.35 5.74
CA MET A 269 -10.07 -12.59 4.88
C MET A 269 -10.09 -13.13 3.44
N MET A 270 -8.90 -13.37 2.87
CA MET A 270 -8.79 -13.93 1.52
C MET A 270 -9.37 -15.35 1.46
N LEU A 271 -9.12 -16.18 2.48
CA LEU A 271 -9.66 -17.53 2.58
C LEU A 271 -11.19 -17.51 2.68
N ILE A 272 -11.76 -16.66 3.54
CA ILE A 272 -13.22 -16.48 3.63
C ILE A 272 -13.80 -16.08 2.28
N ALA A 273 -13.16 -15.15 1.57
CA ALA A 273 -13.60 -14.73 0.25
C ALA A 273 -13.55 -15.87 -0.76
N ILE A 274 -12.46 -16.65 -0.82
CA ILE A 274 -12.32 -17.81 -1.72
C ILE A 274 -13.38 -18.87 -1.38
N VAL A 275 -13.57 -19.19 -0.10
CA VAL A 275 -14.62 -20.12 0.35
C VAL A 275 -16.01 -19.62 -0.08
N GLY A 276 -16.30 -18.32 0.09
CA GLY A 276 -17.55 -17.71 -0.36
C GLY A 276 -17.75 -17.80 -1.88
N ILE A 277 -16.69 -17.57 -2.67
CA ILE A 277 -16.73 -17.71 -4.14
C ILE A 277 -17.04 -19.16 -4.54
N VAL A 278 -16.33 -20.12 -3.94
CA VAL A 278 -16.58 -21.56 -4.21
C VAL A 278 -17.99 -21.94 -3.78
N TRP A 279 -18.39 -21.57 -2.57
CA TRP A 279 -19.74 -21.85 -2.05
C TRP A 279 -20.84 -21.28 -2.96
N SER A 280 -20.69 -20.01 -3.38
CA SER A 280 -21.66 -19.36 -4.28
C SER A 280 -21.75 -20.00 -5.65
N ALA A 281 -20.68 -20.62 -6.14
CA ALA A 281 -20.70 -21.32 -7.44
C ALA A 281 -21.63 -22.53 -7.46
N PHE A 282 -21.78 -23.23 -6.31
CA PHE A 282 -22.63 -24.41 -6.17
C PHE A 282 -24.03 -24.09 -5.65
N THR A 283 -24.19 -23.02 -4.85
CA THR A 283 -25.47 -22.69 -4.18
C THR A 283 -26.07 -21.36 -4.63
N GLY A 284 -25.32 -20.54 -5.38
CA GLY A 284 -25.64 -19.14 -5.65
C GLY A 284 -26.92 -18.90 -6.41
N ASN A 285 -27.26 -19.75 -7.38
CA ASN A 285 -28.49 -19.62 -8.16
C ASN A 285 -29.75 -19.77 -7.29
N ALA A 286 -29.72 -20.70 -6.32
CA ALA A 286 -30.83 -20.90 -5.38
C ALA A 286 -30.98 -19.76 -4.36
N ARG A 287 -29.91 -18.95 -4.16
CA ARG A 287 -29.85 -17.87 -3.19
C ARG A 287 -29.80 -16.47 -3.80
N GLY A 288 -30.00 -16.36 -5.13
CA GLY A 288 -29.98 -15.07 -5.85
C GLY A 288 -28.59 -14.42 -5.97
N VAL A 289 -27.51 -15.18 -5.73
CA VAL A 289 -26.13 -14.66 -5.86
C VAL A 289 -25.69 -14.80 -7.32
N GLN A 290 -25.58 -13.68 -8.01
CA GLN A 290 -25.13 -13.61 -9.40
C GLN A 290 -24.01 -12.61 -9.58
N PHE A 291 -23.10 -12.90 -10.49
CA PHE A 291 -22.06 -11.97 -10.92
C PHE A 291 -22.59 -11.14 -12.09
N ASN A 292 -22.95 -9.89 -11.84
CA ASN A 292 -23.69 -9.03 -12.79
C ASN A 292 -22.86 -7.89 -13.39
N LEU A 293 -21.55 -7.85 -13.11
CA LEU A 293 -20.67 -6.83 -13.69
C LEU A 293 -20.42 -7.13 -15.17
N PRO A 294 -20.68 -6.19 -16.11
CA PRO A 294 -20.38 -6.38 -17.53
C PRO A 294 -18.88 -6.62 -17.77
N ALA A 295 -18.57 -7.35 -18.84
CA ALA A 295 -17.19 -7.61 -19.23
C ALA A 295 -16.46 -6.31 -19.58
N PHE A 296 -17.10 -5.42 -20.31
CA PHE A 296 -16.61 -4.10 -20.72
C PHE A 296 -17.77 -3.12 -20.80
N THR A 297 -17.58 -1.92 -20.26
CA THR A 297 -18.62 -0.88 -20.18
C THR A 297 -18.35 0.34 -21.09
N GLY A 298 -17.13 0.46 -21.62
CA GLY A 298 -16.74 1.56 -22.51
C GLY A 298 -15.37 2.18 -22.14
N TRP A 299 -14.85 2.97 -23.07
CA TRP A 299 -13.54 3.61 -22.96
C TRP A 299 -13.52 4.85 -22.06
N LYS A 300 -14.68 5.46 -21.81
CA LYS A 300 -14.80 6.69 -20.99
C LYS A 300 -15.88 6.48 -19.94
N GLN A 301 -15.53 6.68 -18.68
CA GLN A 301 -16.41 6.51 -17.53
C GLN A 301 -16.30 7.73 -16.58
N SER A 302 -17.03 7.73 -15.46
CA SER A 302 -17.05 8.84 -14.51
C SER A 302 -15.68 9.24 -13.97
N ILE A 303 -14.74 8.28 -13.86
CA ILE A 303 -13.37 8.51 -13.36
C ILE A 303 -12.40 8.94 -14.48
N GLY A 304 -12.87 9.05 -15.73
CA GLY A 304 -12.07 9.48 -16.89
C GLY A 304 -12.04 8.47 -18.02
N THR A 305 -11.09 8.67 -18.96
CA THR A 305 -10.79 7.70 -20.02
C THR A 305 -10.01 6.52 -19.46
N MET A 306 -10.22 5.30 -20.00
CA MET A 306 -9.56 4.09 -19.52
C MET A 306 -8.04 4.28 -19.40
N PHE A 307 -7.39 4.87 -20.41
CA PHE A 307 -6.03 5.36 -20.28
C PHE A 307 -6.08 6.88 -19.98
N PRO A 308 -5.50 7.35 -18.87
CA PRO A 308 -4.73 6.61 -17.86
C PRO A 308 -5.55 6.11 -16.66
N ALA A 309 -6.88 6.41 -16.55
CA ALA A 309 -7.63 6.32 -15.31
C ALA A 309 -7.66 4.90 -14.72
N LEU A 310 -7.87 3.85 -15.53
CA LEU A 310 -7.85 2.46 -15.05
C LEU A 310 -6.52 2.14 -14.34
N PHE A 311 -5.40 2.46 -15.00
CA PHE A 311 -4.05 2.12 -14.57
C PHE A 311 -3.63 2.87 -13.30
N ILE A 312 -4.15 4.07 -13.11
CA ILE A 312 -3.91 4.89 -11.91
C ILE A 312 -4.83 4.46 -10.76
N THR A 313 -6.08 4.11 -11.05
CA THR A 313 -7.08 3.79 -10.03
C THR A 313 -6.84 2.44 -9.39
N VAL A 314 -6.51 1.40 -10.17
CA VAL A 314 -6.23 0.04 -9.65
C VAL A 314 -4.96 0.05 -8.78
N ALA A 315 -3.98 0.88 -9.10
CA ALA A 315 -2.78 1.11 -8.31
C ALA A 315 -2.21 -0.17 -7.66
N CYS A 316 -2.28 -0.27 -6.35
CA CYS A 316 -1.63 -1.32 -5.56
C CYS A 316 -1.98 -2.75 -5.99
N GLY A 317 -3.19 -3.02 -6.49
CA GLY A 317 -3.56 -4.35 -6.99
C GLY A 317 -2.81 -4.82 -8.25
N ALA A 318 -2.02 -3.93 -8.89
CA ALA A 318 -1.25 -4.22 -10.09
C ALA A 318 0.22 -3.78 -9.98
N CYS A 319 0.47 -2.55 -9.53
CA CYS A 319 1.82 -1.99 -9.35
C CYS A 319 1.73 -0.74 -8.48
N SER A 320 2.59 -0.59 -7.48
CA SER A 320 2.55 0.53 -6.54
C SER A 320 3.95 1.04 -6.21
N GLY A 321 4.16 2.35 -6.34
CA GLY A 321 5.45 2.97 -6.01
C GLY A 321 5.79 2.88 -4.53
N PHE A 322 4.80 2.94 -3.65
CA PHE A 322 4.98 2.78 -2.21
C PHE A 322 5.64 1.44 -1.85
N HIS A 323 5.36 0.37 -2.61
CA HIS A 323 5.98 -0.94 -2.40
C HIS A 323 7.51 -0.89 -2.55
N SER A 324 8.02 -0.14 -3.51
CA SER A 324 9.48 0.02 -3.69
C SER A 324 10.15 0.66 -2.47
N LEU A 325 9.44 1.59 -1.80
CA LEU A 325 9.92 2.20 -0.56
C LEU A 325 9.87 1.22 0.63
N ILE A 326 8.81 0.40 0.73
CA ILE A 326 8.73 -0.68 1.74
C ILE A 326 9.85 -1.71 1.50
N ALA A 327 9.98 -2.21 0.27
CA ALA A 327 10.98 -3.20 -0.10
C ALA A 327 12.40 -2.73 0.23
N SER A 328 12.74 -1.47 -0.13
CA SER A 328 14.08 -0.90 0.06
C SER A 328 14.30 -0.24 1.44
N GLY A 329 13.24 0.22 2.09
CA GLY A 329 13.35 1.00 3.34
C GLY A 329 13.22 0.19 4.62
N THR A 330 12.47 -0.91 4.59
CA THR A 330 12.23 -1.76 5.77
C THR A 330 12.57 -3.23 5.52
N THR A 331 12.05 -3.84 4.47
CA THR A 331 12.18 -5.29 4.22
C THR A 331 13.62 -5.71 3.97
N SER A 332 14.38 -4.94 3.19
CA SER A 332 15.79 -5.21 2.89
C SER A 332 16.69 -5.22 4.13
N LYS A 333 16.31 -4.44 5.17
CA LYS A 333 17.02 -4.35 6.45
C LYS A 333 16.71 -5.50 7.42
N GLN A 334 15.75 -6.35 7.06
CA GLN A 334 15.27 -7.43 7.91
C GLN A 334 15.44 -8.81 7.26
N LEU A 335 15.84 -8.85 5.98
CA LEU A 335 15.97 -10.09 5.23
C LEU A 335 17.12 -10.94 5.78
N ASP A 336 16.79 -12.17 6.17
CA ASP A 336 17.75 -13.16 6.70
C ASP A 336 18.69 -13.74 5.65
N ASN A 337 18.16 -14.03 4.46
CA ASN A 337 18.92 -14.63 3.37
C ASN A 337 18.38 -14.18 2.01
N GLU A 338 19.28 -13.93 1.06
CA GLU A 338 18.93 -13.45 -0.27
C GLU A 338 18.03 -14.43 -1.05
N LYS A 339 18.10 -15.75 -0.78
CA LYS A 339 17.21 -16.77 -1.39
C LYS A 339 15.72 -16.49 -1.16
N ASN A 340 15.37 -15.80 -0.06
CA ASN A 340 14.01 -15.49 0.33
C ASN A 340 13.47 -14.23 -0.36
N ALA A 341 14.33 -13.43 -1.02
CA ALA A 341 13.96 -12.18 -1.66
C ALA A 341 12.87 -12.35 -2.75
N LYS A 342 12.92 -13.44 -3.54
CA LYS A 342 11.90 -13.75 -4.54
C LYS A 342 10.53 -14.01 -3.89
N ALA A 343 10.49 -14.84 -2.87
CA ALA A 343 9.23 -15.16 -2.21
C ALA A 343 8.62 -13.92 -1.54
N ILE A 344 9.44 -13.13 -0.86
CA ILE A 344 9.01 -11.95 -0.12
C ILE A 344 8.65 -10.80 -1.07
N GLY A 345 9.54 -10.39 -1.96
CA GLY A 345 9.28 -9.26 -2.87
C GLY A 345 8.28 -9.62 -3.97
N TYR A 346 8.62 -10.58 -4.83
CA TYR A 346 7.78 -10.96 -5.97
C TYR A 346 6.50 -11.69 -5.53
N GLY A 347 6.63 -12.65 -4.60
CA GLY A 347 5.50 -13.47 -4.15
C GLY A 347 4.42 -12.67 -3.45
N SER A 348 4.77 -11.75 -2.56
CA SER A 348 3.79 -10.90 -1.86
C SER A 348 2.98 -10.03 -2.82
N MET A 349 3.63 -9.46 -3.84
CA MET A 349 2.93 -8.66 -4.84
C MET A 349 1.91 -9.49 -5.64
N LEU A 350 2.24 -10.73 -5.98
CA LEU A 350 1.27 -11.59 -6.67
C LEU A 350 0.08 -11.99 -5.78
N ILE A 351 0.32 -12.21 -4.48
CA ILE A 351 -0.77 -12.47 -3.53
C ILE A 351 -1.67 -11.22 -3.43
N GLU A 352 -1.08 -10.04 -3.41
CA GLU A 352 -1.81 -8.77 -3.40
C GLU A 352 -2.64 -8.56 -4.68
N SER A 353 -2.11 -8.93 -5.85
CA SER A 353 -2.87 -8.93 -7.10
C SER A 353 -4.07 -9.88 -7.03
N GLY A 354 -3.90 -11.03 -6.37
CA GLY A 354 -5.01 -11.95 -6.05
C GLY A 354 -6.08 -11.30 -5.18
N LEU A 355 -5.69 -10.51 -4.18
CA LEU A 355 -6.62 -9.72 -3.36
C LEU A 355 -7.36 -8.66 -4.20
N GLY A 356 -6.67 -8.02 -5.15
CA GLY A 356 -7.31 -7.09 -6.10
C GLY A 356 -8.39 -7.76 -6.94
N ILE A 357 -8.17 -9.01 -7.37
CA ILE A 357 -9.15 -9.79 -8.12
C ILE A 357 -10.31 -10.26 -7.23
N ILE A 358 -10.05 -10.63 -5.97
CA ILE A 358 -11.10 -10.91 -4.99
C ILE A 358 -11.99 -9.66 -4.80
N SER A 359 -11.40 -8.47 -4.75
CA SER A 359 -12.12 -7.20 -4.62
C SER A 359 -12.98 -6.89 -5.86
N LEU A 360 -12.47 -7.22 -7.04
CA LEU A 360 -13.24 -7.13 -8.29
C LEU A 360 -14.43 -8.11 -8.29
N ILE A 361 -14.25 -9.32 -7.77
CA ILE A 361 -15.36 -10.29 -7.64
C ILE A 361 -16.38 -9.79 -6.63
N ALA A 362 -15.92 -9.23 -5.49
CA ALA A 362 -16.80 -8.67 -4.47
C ALA A 362 -17.73 -7.59 -5.04
N ILE A 363 -17.18 -6.60 -5.77
CA ILE A 363 -18.04 -5.58 -6.41
C ILE A 363 -18.89 -6.18 -7.53
N GLY A 364 -18.41 -7.20 -8.24
CA GLY A 364 -19.13 -7.84 -9.33
C GLY A 364 -20.44 -8.51 -8.92
N VAL A 365 -20.54 -9.02 -7.69
CA VAL A 365 -21.75 -9.65 -7.15
C VAL A 365 -22.73 -8.66 -6.52
N VAL A 366 -22.27 -7.45 -6.13
CA VAL A 366 -23.10 -6.37 -5.57
C VAL A 366 -23.13 -5.12 -6.47
N SER A 367 -22.80 -5.28 -7.75
CA SER A 367 -22.67 -4.17 -8.69
C SER A 367 -23.92 -3.28 -8.76
N SER A 368 -25.12 -3.86 -8.71
CA SER A 368 -26.39 -3.11 -8.70
C SER A 368 -26.60 -2.20 -7.50
N GLN A 369 -25.90 -2.44 -6.39
CA GLN A 369 -26.01 -1.61 -5.18
C GLN A 369 -25.04 -0.42 -5.18
N PHE A 370 -23.89 -0.56 -5.84
CA PHE A 370 -22.78 0.40 -5.75
C PHE A 370 -22.38 1.02 -7.10
N LEU A 371 -22.80 0.43 -8.22
CA LEU A 371 -22.54 0.99 -9.54
C LEU A 371 -23.83 1.52 -10.15
N VAL A 372 -23.77 2.74 -10.67
CA VAL A 372 -24.90 3.43 -11.32
C VAL A 372 -24.50 3.75 -12.75
N ASN A 373 -25.36 3.36 -13.67
CA ASN A 373 -25.24 3.69 -15.09
C ASN A 373 -26.19 4.84 -15.43
N ASN A 374 -25.64 5.99 -15.81
CA ASN A 374 -26.38 7.13 -16.32
C ASN A 374 -25.99 7.33 -17.80
N ASP A 375 -26.87 6.98 -18.71
CA ASP A 375 -26.70 7.14 -20.17
C ASP A 375 -25.37 6.57 -20.70
N GLY A 376 -25.00 5.35 -20.24
CA GLY A 376 -23.76 4.67 -20.64
C GLY A 376 -22.52 5.06 -19.84
N VAL A 377 -22.60 6.06 -18.95
CA VAL A 377 -21.53 6.45 -18.05
C VAL A 377 -21.71 5.78 -16.69
N TRP A 378 -20.83 4.87 -16.37
CA TRP A 378 -20.83 4.17 -15.08
C TRP A 378 -20.11 4.96 -14.02
N SER A 379 -20.67 5.02 -12.81
CA SER A 379 -20.09 5.66 -11.64
C SER A 379 -20.19 4.76 -10.41
N PHE A 380 -19.16 4.82 -9.56
CA PHE A 380 -19.17 4.13 -8.27
C PHE A 380 -19.76 5.05 -7.19
N LYS A 381 -20.67 4.52 -6.35
CA LYS A 381 -21.27 5.20 -5.21
C LYS A 381 -20.98 4.45 -3.92
N GLY A 382 -20.68 5.19 -2.87
CA GLY A 382 -20.46 4.64 -1.53
C GLY A 382 -18.97 4.48 -1.16
N SER A 383 -18.70 3.60 -0.19
CA SER A 383 -17.36 3.30 0.29
C SER A 383 -16.85 1.98 -0.31
N PRO A 384 -15.63 1.94 -0.88
CA PRO A 384 -15.07 0.68 -1.37
C PRO A 384 -14.94 -0.40 -0.29
N ALA A 385 -14.58 -0.04 0.94
CA ALA A 385 -14.52 -0.99 2.06
C ALA A 385 -15.90 -1.61 2.36
N THR A 386 -16.96 -0.79 2.31
CA THR A 386 -18.33 -1.27 2.49
C THR A 386 -18.76 -2.17 1.33
N ALA A 387 -18.43 -1.81 0.08
CA ALA A 387 -18.73 -2.62 -1.09
C ALA A 387 -18.00 -3.97 -1.04
N PHE A 388 -16.73 -3.99 -0.62
CA PHE A 388 -15.94 -5.20 -0.41
C PHE A 388 -16.59 -6.11 0.63
N GLY A 389 -16.84 -5.59 1.84
CA GLY A 389 -17.45 -6.37 2.92
C GLY A 389 -18.83 -6.89 2.56
N SER A 390 -19.67 -6.06 1.90
CA SER A 390 -21.01 -6.47 1.44
C SER A 390 -20.93 -7.53 0.35
N GLY A 391 -20.02 -7.39 -0.62
CA GLY A 391 -19.84 -8.34 -1.71
C GLY A 391 -19.41 -9.72 -1.22
N ILE A 392 -18.41 -9.77 -0.33
CA ILE A 392 -17.97 -11.06 0.24
C ILE A 392 -19.08 -11.68 1.12
N ALA A 393 -19.76 -10.90 1.95
CA ALA A 393 -20.89 -11.41 2.75
C ALA A 393 -22.03 -11.95 1.87
N PHE A 394 -22.33 -11.25 0.77
CA PHE A 394 -23.36 -11.67 -0.20
C PHE A 394 -23.05 -13.00 -0.88
N LEU A 395 -21.77 -13.39 -1.03
CA LEU A 395 -21.39 -14.70 -1.56
C LEU A 395 -21.91 -15.87 -0.70
N PHE A 396 -22.14 -15.66 0.59
CA PHE A 396 -22.71 -16.67 1.51
C PHE A 396 -24.24 -16.69 1.51
N GLY A 397 -24.91 -15.74 0.88
CA GLY A 397 -26.36 -15.62 0.73
C GLY A 397 -26.87 -14.20 0.98
N ASN A 398 -28.08 -13.93 0.49
CA ASN A 398 -28.72 -12.60 0.61
C ASN A 398 -29.78 -12.56 1.72
N ASP A 399 -29.62 -13.36 2.75
CA ASP A 399 -30.65 -13.66 3.75
C ASP A 399 -30.62 -12.77 5.00
N GLY A 400 -29.73 -11.75 5.04
CA GLY A 400 -29.63 -10.79 6.15
C GLY A 400 -29.30 -11.43 7.51
N THR A 401 -28.76 -12.65 7.51
CA THR A 401 -28.46 -13.41 8.72
C THR A 401 -27.38 -12.73 9.58
N ALA A 402 -27.33 -13.12 10.86
CA ALA A 402 -26.26 -12.70 11.78
C ALA A 402 -24.86 -13.06 11.24
N VAL A 403 -24.74 -14.16 10.48
CA VAL A 403 -23.49 -14.59 9.84
C VAL A 403 -23.03 -13.55 8.83
N ASN A 404 -23.90 -13.05 7.96
CA ASN A 404 -23.56 -12.04 6.95
C ASN A 404 -23.14 -10.71 7.58
N SER A 405 -23.82 -10.27 8.63
CA SER A 405 -23.46 -9.04 9.36
C SER A 405 -22.10 -9.17 10.05
N THR A 406 -21.79 -10.34 10.63
CA THR A 406 -20.50 -10.62 11.27
C THR A 406 -19.37 -10.67 10.25
N ILE A 407 -19.56 -11.36 9.10
CA ILE A 407 -18.57 -11.40 8.01
C ILE A 407 -18.29 -9.98 7.52
N LYS A 408 -19.31 -9.19 7.26
CA LYS A 408 -19.16 -7.79 6.82
C LYS A 408 -18.36 -6.95 7.83
N ALA A 409 -18.66 -7.08 9.11
CA ALA A 409 -17.97 -6.37 10.18
C ALA A 409 -16.49 -6.78 10.25
N LEU A 410 -16.19 -8.08 10.23
CA LEU A 410 -14.82 -8.60 10.26
C LEU A 410 -13.99 -8.16 9.04
N LEU A 411 -14.60 -8.12 7.86
CA LEU A 411 -13.92 -7.68 6.64
C LEU A 411 -13.65 -6.17 6.65
N THR A 412 -14.61 -5.37 7.12
CA THR A 412 -14.40 -3.92 7.28
C THR A 412 -13.30 -3.63 8.32
N LEU A 413 -13.27 -4.39 9.41
CA LEU A 413 -12.20 -4.35 10.40
C LEU A 413 -10.84 -4.67 9.77
N ALA A 414 -10.74 -5.74 8.99
CA ALA A 414 -9.49 -6.12 8.34
C ALA A 414 -8.93 -4.97 7.49
N VAL A 415 -9.77 -4.31 6.68
CA VAL A 415 -9.36 -3.14 5.86
C VAL A 415 -8.77 -2.03 6.72
N SER A 416 -9.34 -1.77 7.89
CA SER A 416 -8.87 -0.72 8.81
C SER A 416 -7.53 -1.05 9.45
N VAL A 417 -7.34 -2.31 9.86
CA VAL A 417 -6.07 -2.80 10.43
C VAL A 417 -4.95 -2.69 9.39
N PHE A 418 -5.23 -3.01 8.12
CA PHE A 418 -4.24 -2.91 7.04
C PHE A 418 -3.90 -1.45 6.72
N ALA A 419 -4.88 -0.56 6.70
CA ALA A 419 -4.62 0.87 6.51
C ALA A 419 -3.69 1.41 7.62
N LEU A 420 -3.89 0.99 8.87
CA LEU A 420 -3.04 1.37 9.99
C LEU A 420 -1.61 0.82 9.85
N THR A 421 -1.45 -0.42 9.37
CA THR A 421 -0.15 -1.05 9.13
C THR A 421 0.66 -0.30 8.07
N SER A 422 0.05 0.01 6.94
CA SER A 422 0.69 0.79 5.87
C SER A 422 1.04 2.21 6.34
N LEU A 423 0.20 2.82 7.19
CA LEU A 423 0.42 4.15 7.74
C LEU A 423 1.66 4.22 8.64
N ASP A 424 1.87 3.21 9.50
CA ASP A 424 3.07 3.15 10.36
C ASP A 424 4.34 3.02 9.53
N SER A 425 4.32 2.12 8.55
CA SER A 425 5.45 1.93 7.64
C SER A 425 5.74 3.20 6.84
N ALA A 426 4.71 3.89 6.32
CA ALA A 426 4.86 5.16 5.61
C ALA A 426 5.49 6.25 6.49
N THR A 427 5.05 6.36 7.74
CA THR A 427 5.58 7.35 8.69
C THR A 427 7.04 7.07 9.02
N ARG A 428 7.41 5.82 9.22
CA ARG A 428 8.81 5.41 9.45
C ARG A 428 9.70 5.69 8.23
N LEU A 429 9.22 5.36 7.03
CA LEU A 429 9.93 5.64 5.78
C LEU A 429 10.12 7.15 5.55
N SER A 430 9.09 7.95 5.82
CA SER A 430 9.18 9.40 5.69
C SER A 430 10.24 9.99 6.61
N ARG A 431 10.34 9.51 7.85
CA ARG A 431 11.39 9.88 8.80
C ARG A 431 12.79 9.56 8.25
N PHE A 432 12.99 8.35 7.71
CA PHE A 432 14.27 7.95 7.14
C PHE A 432 14.68 8.82 5.97
N MET A 433 13.79 8.96 5.00
CA MET A 433 14.07 9.73 3.80
C MET A 433 14.27 11.20 4.10
N PHE A 434 13.53 11.75 5.07
CA PHE A 434 13.73 13.12 5.52
C PHE A 434 15.12 13.31 6.16
N SER A 435 15.55 12.39 7.03
CA SER A 435 16.89 12.41 7.60
C SER A 435 17.97 12.31 6.52
N GLU A 436 17.80 11.39 5.57
CA GLU A 436 18.74 11.15 4.46
C GLU A 436 18.94 12.39 3.58
N LEU A 437 17.94 13.25 3.43
CA LEU A 437 18.04 14.50 2.66
C LEU A 437 19.11 15.45 3.19
N PHE A 438 19.37 15.44 4.51
CA PHE A 438 20.28 16.35 5.20
C PHE A 438 21.63 15.71 5.57
N LEU A 439 21.82 14.41 5.32
CA LEU A 439 23.09 13.73 5.54
C LEU A 439 24.04 13.92 4.34
N LYS A 440 25.34 14.07 4.62
CA LYS A 440 26.40 14.08 3.61
C LYS A 440 27.00 12.68 3.42
N ASP A 441 27.76 12.52 2.33
CA ASP A 441 28.55 11.31 2.12
C ASP A 441 29.50 11.08 3.31
N GLY A 442 29.50 9.84 3.83
CA GLY A 442 30.28 9.45 5.01
C GLY A 442 29.60 9.71 6.37
N GLU A 443 28.45 10.40 6.41
CA GLU A 443 27.64 10.52 7.61
C GLU A 443 26.62 9.36 7.64
N ALA A 444 26.78 8.43 8.58
CA ALA A 444 25.89 7.27 8.70
C ALA A 444 24.58 7.62 9.41
N THR A 445 24.64 8.52 10.39
CA THR A 445 23.51 8.88 11.26
C THR A 445 23.43 10.41 11.48
N TRP A 446 22.28 10.86 11.96
CA TRP A 446 22.09 12.26 12.35
C TRP A 446 23.09 12.77 13.41
N LYS A 447 23.69 11.82 14.19
CA LYS A 447 24.70 12.16 15.22
C LYS A 447 26.00 12.66 14.61
N ASP A 448 26.32 12.20 13.39
CA ASP A 448 27.52 12.56 12.65
C ASP A 448 27.39 13.93 11.96
N ALA A 449 26.16 14.39 11.76
CA ALA A 449 25.87 15.68 11.14
C ALA A 449 26.23 16.86 12.08
N LYS A 450 26.65 18.00 11.50
CA LYS A 450 27.07 19.20 12.23
C LYS A 450 26.11 20.39 12.01
N GLY A 451 26.02 21.24 13.02
CA GLY A 451 25.23 22.48 12.97
C GLY A 451 23.74 22.21 12.78
N ILE A 452 23.06 23.06 12.01
CA ILE A 452 21.61 22.96 11.78
C ILE A 452 21.20 21.62 11.14
N ARG A 453 22.09 20.99 10.36
CA ARG A 453 21.82 19.68 9.73
C ARG A 453 21.61 18.58 10.77
N LYS A 454 22.28 18.65 11.94
CA LYS A 454 22.08 17.72 13.05
C LYS A 454 20.64 17.77 13.58
N VAL A 455 20.05 18.96 13.63
CA VAL A 455 18.66 19.16 14.05
C VAL A 455 17.70 18.66 12.97
N LEU A 456 17.93 19.03 11.71
CA LEU A 456 17.08 18.65 10.59
C LEU A 456 17.11 17.14 10.31
N ALA A 457 18.27 16.50 10.41
CA ALA A 457 18.42 15.06 10.25
C ALA A 457 17.95 14.25 11.47
N ASN A 458 17.59 14.92 12.59
CA ASN A 458 17.10 14.21 13.77
C ASN A 458 15.79 13.50 13.49
N PRO A 459 15.68 12.20 13.82
CA PRO A 459 14.47 11.42 13.62
C PRO A 459 13.20 12.01 14.26
N LEU A 460 13.34 12.65 15.43
CA LEU A 460 12.21 13.31 16.11
C LEU A 460 11.68 14.48 15.28
N PHE A 461 12.57 15.32 14.74
CA PHE A 461 12.18 16.47 13.92
C PHE A 461 11.48 16.02 12.63
N GLY A 462 12.08 15.06 11.90
CA GLY A 462 11.52 14.52 10.68
C GLY A 462 10.15 13.88 10.92
N THR A 463 10.01 13.07 11.98
CA THR A 463 8.72 12.46 12.36
C THR A 463 7.67 13.52 12.67
N ALA A 464 7.98 14.50 13.54
CA ALA A 464 7.02 15.54 13.92
C ALA A 464 6.53 16.31 12.69
N LEU A 465 7.44 16.73 11.81
CA LEU A 465 7.10 17.48 10.61
C LEU A 465 6.18 16.69 9.69
N MET A 466 6.55 15.44 9.36
CA MET A 466 5.79 14.61 8.43
C MET A 466 4.41 14.22 8.99
N VAL A 467 4.33 13.91 10.28
CA VAL A 467 3.07 13.58 10.95
C VAL A 467 2.15 14.80 11.02
N ILE A 468 2.67 15.99 11.38
CA ILE A 468 1.86 17.22 11.43
C ILE A 468 1.29 17.54 10.05
N ILE A 469 2.12 17.56 9.00
CA ILE A 469 1.67 17.90 7.65
C ILE A 469 0.67 16.83 7.15
N GLY A 470 1.04 15.55 7.23
CA GLY A 470 0.20 14.46 6.76
C GLY A 470 -1.14 14.36 7.49
N SER A 471 -1.14 14.49 8.82
CA SER A 471 -2.38 14.43 9.62
C SER A 471 -3.27 15.67 9.40
N THR A 472 -2.68 16.86 9.20
CA THR A 472 -3.43 18.06 8.84
C THR A 472 -4.18 17.86 7.51
N LEU A 473 -3.51 17.28 6.51
CA LEU A 473 -4.18 16.91 5.25
C LEU A 473 -5.22 15.80 5.46
N GLY A 474 -5.05 14.93 6.44
CA GLY A 474 -6.02 13.89 6.82
C GLY A 474 -7.38 14.40 7.27
N PHE A 475 -7.51 15.68 7.64
CA PHE A 475 -8.81 16.32 7.92
C PHE A 475 -9.65 16.58 6.66
N LEU A 476 -9.02 16.62 5.50
CA LEU A 476 -9.71 16.83 4.22
C LEU A 476 -10.58 15.62 3.85
N LYS A 477 -11.49 15.80 2.88
CA LYS A 477 -12.24 14.67 2.31
C LYS A 477 -11.29 13.76 1.53
N LEU A 478 -11.41 12.44 1.70
CA LEU A 478 -10.56 11.46 1.02
C LEU A 478 -10.57 11.66 -0.52
N SER A 479 -11.73 11.95 -1.10
CA SER A 479 -11.88 12.21 -2.54
C SER A 479 -11.03 13.37 -3.07
N ALA A 480 -10.67 14.33 -2.21
CA ALA A 480 -9.80 15.45 -2.58
C ALA A 480 -8.31 15.07 -2.63
N ILE A 481 -7.93 13.99 -1.98
CA ILE A 481 -6.52 13.54 -1.87
C ILE A 481 -6.27 12.33 -2.77
N TRP A 482 -7.23 11.40 -2.86
CA TRP A 482 -7.05 10.06 -3.43
C TRP A 482 -6.59 10.06 -4.89
N GLY A 483 -7.17 10.90 -5.74
CA GLY A 483 -6.76 10.96 -7.16
C GLY A 483 -5.30 11.41 -7.35
N LEU A 484 -4.87 12.41 -6.57
CA LEU A 484 -3.51 12.91 -6.62
C LEU A 484 -2.52 11.93 -5.98
N PHE A 485 -2.93 11.29 -4.87
CA PHE A 485 -2.17 10.18 -4.25
C PHE A 485 -1.96 9.03 -5.23
N GLY A 486 -3.00 8.58 -5.92
CA GLY A 486 -2.91 7.51 -6.92
C GLY A 486 -1.91 7.84 -8.03
N ALA A 487 -2.01 9.03 -8.64
CA ALA A 487 -1.09 9.45 -9.69
C ALA A 487 0.37 9.57 -9.20
N ALA A 488 0.58 10.18 -8.03
CA ALA A 488 1.90 10.35 -7.44
C ALA A 488 2.53 9.01 -7.03
N ASN A 489 1.75 8.10 -6.43
CA ASN A 489 2.20 6.76 -6.07
C ASN A 489 2.59 5.92 -7.29
N GLN A 490 1.81 5.98 -8.35
CA GLN A 490 2.12 5.25 -9.59
C GLN A 490 3.33 5.84 -10.33
N LEU A 491 3.53 7.16 -10.25
CA LEU A 491 4.72 7.81 -10.79
C LEU A 491 5.98 7.36 -10.05
N LEU A 492 5.89 7.19 -8.73
CA LEU A 492 6.96 6.62 -7.92
C LEU A 492 7.32 5.21 -8.40
N ALA A 493 6.33 4.39 -8.82
CA ALA A 493 6.58 3.08 -9.40
C ALA A 493 7.41 3.18 -10.69
N GLY A 494 7.04 4.08 -11.59
CA GLY A 494 7.79 4.33 -12.83
C GLY A 494 9.24 4.77 -12.57
N ILE A 495 9.45 5.63 -11.57
CA ILE A 495 10.79 6.10 -11.17
C ILE A 495 11.60 4.98 -10.49
N ALA A 496 10.98 4.14 -9.67
CA ALA A 496 11.65 3.00 -9.04
C ALA A 496 12.09 1.97 -10.09
N LEU A 497 11.24 1.68 -11.08
CA LEU A 497 11.62 0.83 -12.23
C LEU A 497 12.80 1.43 -13.01
N LEU A 498 12.79 2.75 -13.23
CA LEU A 498 13.89 3.48 -13.88
C LEU A 498 15.20 3.34 -13.09
N ALA A 499 15.16 3.53 -11.76
CA ALA A 499 16.31 3.45 -10.88
C ALA A 499 16.95 2.07 -10.89
N VAL A 500 16.14 1.02 -10.72
CA VAL A 500 16.62 -0.38 -10.74
C VAL A 500 17.16 -0.75 -12.12
N ALA A 501 16.49 -0.34 -13.20
CA ALA A 501 16.96 -0.57 -14.56
C ALA A 501 18.32 0.10 -14.85
N ALA A 502 18.49 1.35 -14.39
CA ALA A 502 19.74 2.09 -14.54
C ALA A 502 20.88 1.41 -13.77
N TRP A 503 20.64 1.03 -12.52
CA TRP A 503 21.62 0.32 -11.70
C TRP A 503 22.00 -1.04 -12.28
N LEU A 504 21.04 -1.89 -12.67
CA LEU A 504 21.34 -3.19 -13.29
C LEU A 504 22.17 -3.03 -14.55
N GLY A 505 21.92 -2.00 -15.35
CA GLY A 505 22.72 -1.68 -16.53
C GLY A 505 24.16 -1.30 -16.19
N GLU A 506 24.39 -0.62 -15.06
CA GLU A 506 25.72 -0.22 -14.60
C GLU A 506 26.54 -1.43 -14.12
N VAL A 507 25.91 -2.34 -13.35
CA VAL A 507 26.55 -3.59 -12.89
C VAL A 507 26.61 -4.68 -13.97
N GLY A 508 26.29 -4.35 -15.23
CA GLY A 508 26.38 -5.26 -16.37
C GLY A 508 25.33 -6.37 -16.42
N LYS A 509 24.27 -6.28 -15.60
CA LYS A 509 23.17 -7.26 -15.59
C LYS A 509 22.11 -6.91 -16.64
N ASN A 510 21.31 -7.92 -17.02
CA ASN A 510 20.19 -7.72 -17.93
C ASN A 510 19.11 -6.85 -17.29
N ASN A 511 18.77 -5.74 -17.92
CA ASN A 511 17.76 -4.79 -17.45
C ASN A 511 16.61 -4.56 -18.45
N LYS A 512 16.58 -5.30 -19.56
CA LYS A 512 15.62 -5.07 -20.66
C LYS A 512 14.16 -5.29 -20.23
N MET A 513 13.92 -6.17 -19.25
CA MET A 513 12.59 -6.46 -18.73
C MET A 513 11.92 -5.24 -18.09
N PHE A 514 12.67 -4.24 -17.67
CA PHE A 514 12.16 -3.02 -17.06
C PHE A 514 11.65 -1.99 -18.07
N TYR A 515 12.10 -2.02 -19.34
CA TYR A 515 11.87 -0.91 -20.27
C TYR A 515 10.39 -0.70 -20.58
N ILE A 516 9.64 -1.76 -20.90
CA ILE A 516 8.21 -1.64 -21.21
C ILE A 516 7.41 -1.20 -19.98
N PRO A 517 7.53 -1.86 -18.80
CA PRO A 517 6.85 -1.42 -17.58
C PRO A 517 7.18 0.02 -17.19
N MET A 518 8.44 0.41 -17.23
CA MET A 518 8.90 1.75 -16.91
C MET A 518 8.27 2.81 -17.81
N VAL A 519 8.38 2.65 -19.13
CA VAL A 519 7.85 3.61 -20.10
C VAL A 519 6.33 3.72 -19.98
N PHE A 520 5.64 2.60 -19.84
CA PHE A 520 4.19 2.58 -19.68
C PHE A 520 3.74 3.31 -18.42
N MET A 521 4.37 3.00 -17.25
CA MET A 521 4.03 3.64 -15.98
C MET A 521 4.30 5.16 -16.02
N LEU A 522 5.44 5.57 -16.56
CA LEU A 522 5.77 6.99 -16.70
C LEU A 522 4.78 7.71 -17.63
N ALA A 523 4.44 7.11 -18.76
CA ALA A 523 3.47 7.69 -19.70
C ALA A 523 2.07 7.82 -19.07
N ALA A 524 1.56 6.76 -18.42
CA ALA A 524 0.25 6.78 -17.79
C ALA A 524 0.17 7.82 -16.67
N THR A 525 1.20 7.89 -15.83
CA THR A 525 1.21 8.78 -14.67
C THR A 525 1.42 10.26 -15.04
N LEU A 526 2.35 10.54 -15.95
CA LEU A 526 2.54 11.91 -16.45
C LEU A 526 1.28 12.41 -17.17
N THR A 527 0.64 11.57 -17.99
CA THR A 527 -0.65 11.91 -18.63
C THR A 527 -1.71 12.22 -17.55
N SER A 528 -1.81 11.41 -16.50
CA SER A 528 -2.76 11.65 -15.42
C SER A 528 -2.51 12.97 -14.68
N LEU A 529 -1.25 13.30 -14.39
CA LEU A 529 -0.90 14.57 -13.74
C LEU A 529 -1.20 15.77 -14.63
N VAL A 530 -0.89 15.69 -15.93
CA VAL A 530 -1.21 16.75 -16.91
C VAL A 530 -2.72 16.95 -17.00
N LEU A 531 -3.50 15.87 -17.08
CA LEU A 531 -4.97 15.95 -17.09
C LEU A 531 -5.52 16.54 -15.79
N THR A 532 -4.89 16.23 -14.64
CA THR A 532 -5.23 16.84 -13.36
C THR A 532 -4.99 18.35 -13.38
N VAL A 533 -3.82 18.80 -13.85
CA VAL A 533 -3.51 20.23 -13.99
C VAL A 533 -4.52 20.94 -14.88
N ILE A 534 -4.79 20.39 -16.07
CA ILE A 534 -5.77 20.95 -17.02
C ILE A 534 -7.17 21.00 -16.41
N GLY A 535 -7.59 19.93 -15.73
CA GLY A 535 -8.90 19.85 -15.06
C GLY A 535 -9.05 20.90 -13.95
N LYS A 536 -7.98 21.12 -13.15
CA LYS A 536 -7.99 22.14 -12.09
C LYS A 536 -7.99 23.57 -12.64
N ILE A 537 -7.27 23.84 -13.72
CA ILE A 537 -7.32 25.13 -14.42
C ILE A 537 -8.73 25.39 -14.94
N LYS A 538 -9.36 24.43 -15.63
CA LYS A 538 -10.73 24.55 -16.12
C LYS A 538 -11.73 24.81 -14.99
N ALA A 539 -11.61 24.12 -13.86
CA ALA A 539 -12.45 24.32 -12.69
C ALA A 539 -12.30 25.74 -12.10
N MET A 540 -11.07 26.27 -12.01
CA MET A 540 -10.82 27.64 -11.55
C MET A 540 -11.40 28.70 -12.52
N VAL A 541 -11.23 28.49 -13.81
CA VAL A 541 -11.81 29.39 -14.85
C VAL A 541 -13.33 29.39 -14.80
N ALA A 542 -13.94 28.23 -14.51
CA ALA A 542 -15.39 28.09 -14.33
C ALA A 542 -15.92 28.64 -12.98
N GLY A 543 -15.06 29.27 -12.17
CA GLY A 543 -15.46 29.86 -10.89
C GLY A 543 -15.65 28.86 -9.74
N ALA A 544 -15.17 27.61 -9.87
CA ALA A 544 -15.24 26.63 -8.82
C ALA A 544 -14.43 27.06 -7.59
N GLU A 545 -14.76 26.46 -6.43
CA GLU A 545 -14.27 26.72 -5.07
C GLU A 545 -12.85 27.33 -4.96
N LYS A 546 -12.78 28.50 -4.30
CA LYS A 546 -11.53 29.25 -4.08
C LYS A 546 -10.88 28.96 -2.72
N ALA A 547 -11.04 27.75 -2.18
CA ALA A 547 -10.41 27.40 -0.91
C ALA A 547 -8.90 27.64 -0.95
N PHE A 548 -8.36 28.34 0.06
CA PHE A 548 -6.91 28.62 0.14
C PHE A 548 -6.11 27.32 0.35
N PHE A 549 -6.51 26.51 1.33
CA PHE A 549 -5.81 25.29 1.66
C PHE A 549 -6.38 24.09 0.87
N TRP A 550 -5.51 23.38 0.18
CA TRP A 550 -5.86 22.23 -0.68
C TRP A 550 -6.93 22.52 -1.75
N GLY A 551 -7.12 23.79 -2.08
CA GLY A 551 -8.00 24.23 -3.18
C GLY A 551 -7.47 23.81 -4.56
N ASN A 552 -8.24 24.11 -5.60
CA ASN A 552 -7.89 23.72 -6.97
C ASN A 552 -6.51 24.24 -7.41
N TRP A 553 -6.14 25.46 -7.02
CA TRP A 553 -4.83 26.05 -7.33
C TRP A 553 -3.69 25.32 -6.65
N PHE A 554 -3.83 24.90 -5.38
CA PHE A 554 -2.81 24.18 -4.64
C PHE A 554 -2.60 22.77 -5.22
N GLN A 555 -3.70 22.05 -5.50
CA GLN A 555 -3.64 20.73 -6.13
C GLN A 555 -3.01 20.78 -7.53
N MET A 556 -3.30 21.86 -8.30
CA MET A 556 -2.69 22.11 -9.59
C MET A 556 -1.16 22.29 -9.47
N LEU A 557 -0.72 23.19 -8.56
CA LEU A 557 0.70 23.43 -8.34
C LEU A 557 1.43 22.17 -7.84
N PHE A 558 0.79 21.41 -6.94
CA PHE A 558 1.34 20.15 -6.45
C PHE A 558 1.51 19.13 -7.58
N ALA A 559 0.48 18.94 -8.41
CA ALA A 559 0.54 18.03 -9.56
C ALA A 559 1.60 18.48 -10.57
N ALA A 560 1.71 19.79 -10.86
CA ALA A 560 2.72 20.34 -11.74
C ALA A 560 4.14 20.13 -11.19
N ALA A 561 4.36 20.39 -9.90
CA ALA A 561 5.65 20.15 -9.25
C ALA A 561 6.07 18.68 -9.33
N MET A 562 5.14 17.74 -9.06
CA MET A 562 5.39 16.32 -9.18
C MET A 562 5.75 15.92 -10.61
N ALA A 563 5.04 16.45 -11.60
CA ALA A 563 5.32 16.18 -13.02
C ALA A 563 6.70 16.70 -13.43
N VAL A 564 7.06 17.93 -13.03
CA VAL A 564 8.37 18.53 -13.32
C VAL A 564 9.50 17.73 -12.70
N LEU A 565 9.38 17.36 -11.41
CA LEU A 565 10.38 16.52 -10.71
C LEU A 565 10.57 15.18 -11.43
N ALA A 566 9.48 14.55 -11.85
CA ALA A 566 9.54 13.29 -12.58
C ALA A 566 10.21 13.44 -13.96
N VAL A 567 9.87 14.48 -14.71
CA VAL A 567 10.50 14.74 -16.02
C VAL A 567 12.01 14.92 -15.87
N ILE A 568 12.47 15.67 -14.87
CA ILE A 568 13.90 15.84 -14.60
C ILE A 568 14.56 14.50 -14.30
N LEU A 569 13.94 13.66 -13.43
CA LEU A 569 14.47 12.33 -13.12
C LEU A 569 14.51 11.41 -14.33
N VAL A 570 13.51 11.46 -15.19
CA VAL A 570 13.48 10.70 -16.45
C VAL A 570 14.60 11.14 -17.40
N ILE A 571 14.83 12.44 -17.52
CA ILE A 571 15.94 12.99 -18.33
C ILE A 571 17.29 12.49 -17.81
N GLU A 572 17.53 12.50 -16.50
CA GLU A 572 18.75 11.97 -15.89
C GLU A 572 18.90 10.46 -16.14
N GLY A 573 17.79 9.70 -16.06
CA GLY A 573 17.77 8.27 -16.40
C GLY A 573 18.12 8.02 -17.87
N ILE A 574 17.57 8.79 -18.80
CA ILE A 574 17.89 8.68 -20.24
C ILE A 574 19.38 8.98 -20.50
N LYS A 575 19.94 10.00 -19.85
CA LYS A 575 21.39 10.31 -19.94
C LYS A 575 22.22 9.11 -19.44
N THR A 576 21.81 8.47 -18.35
CA THR A 576 22.49 7.29 -17.80
C THR A 576 22.45 6.12 -18.79
N PHE A 577 21.29 5.81 -19.37
CA PHE A 577 21.19 4.75 -20.40
C PHE A 577 22.00 5.06 -21.65
N ALA A 578 22.02 6.30 -22.11
CA ALA A 578 22.83 6.72 -23.25
C ALA A 578 24.33 6.56 -22.97
N LYS A 579 24.80 6.90 -21.77
CA LYS A 579 26.19 6.68 -21.33
C LYS A 579 26.54 5.19 -21.31
N GLN A 580 25.67 4.35 -20.73
CA GLN A 580 25.85 2.90 -20.67
C GLN A 580 25.89 2.26 -22.07
N ALA A 581 25.03 2.72 -23.00
CA ALA A 581 25.01 2.24 -24.37
C ALA A 581 26.30 2.60 -25.14
N LYS A 582 26.86 3.79 -24.88
CA LYS A 582 28.16 4.20 -25.47
C LYS A 582 29.32 3.37 -24.91
N ALA A 583 29.35 3.11 -23.59
CA ALA A 583 30.37 2.28 -22.97
C ALA A 583 30.35 0.83 -23.49
N LYS A 584 29.16 0.24 -23.70
CA LYS A 584 29.02 -1.10 -24.30
C LYS A 584 29.44 -1.20 -25.77
N LYS A 585 29.47 -0.10 -26.51
CA LYS A 585 29.96 -0.06 -27.91
C LYS A 585 31.46 0.15 -28.00
N ALA A 586 32.08 0.65 -26.92
CA ALA A 586 33.51 0.92 -26.86
C ALA A 586 34.34 -0.29 -26.35
N ASN A 587 33.67 -1.22 -25.65
CA ASN A 587 34.19 -2.52 -25.27
C ASN A 587 33.74 -3.61 -26.26
#